data_6cf4c82f4dae8a6a0a9ffcf16f132e00
#
_entry.id   6cf4c82f4dae8a6a0a9ffcf16f132e00
#
_cell.length_a   1.000
_cell.length_b   1.000
_cell.length_c   1.000
_cell.angle_alpha   90.00
_cell.angle_beta   90.00
_cell.angle_gamma   90.00
#
_symmetry.space_group_name_H-M   'P 1'
#
loop_
_entity.id
_entity.type
_entity.pdbx_description
1 polymer ?
#
loop_
_entity_poly.entity_id
_entity_poly.type
_entity_poly.pdbx_seq_one_letter_code
_entity_poly.pdbx_strand_id
1 'polypeptide(L)'
;MELRQLKYFVGVAEDLHFGKASKKLFVSQPALSQQIKLLENELGTELFVRSKRIQMRQVVLTEAGEMFLAEAKNILQLSEKAIRIVRQISTRQKVVTLGVFKLILPERIMGMLEFFSAHFPTVEVKLVELPNPVQVQEFVANAQIDLGMTVLPLISKGLHAVQYAEADYTILMKRDHPLAGQDAVRLEELRSDKWIDHGRETGLYFEQLNEACRQANFSRESNIFHYVPSFDLLKSMIRLGKGVAFIPATLDLTQEPLLISKPITNSDGTPFKQVVIEHVLIHKSSQPIVELMARTVKQGRHGTNPQYPGK
;
A
#
# COMPACT_ATOMS: atom_id res chain seq x y z
N MET A 1 6.60 18.79 26.78
CA MET A 1 5.79 18.13 25.72
C MET A 1 5.40 16.73 26.17
N GLU A 2 4.10 16.49 26.31
CA GLU A 2 3.53 15.23 26.81
C GLU A 2 2.96 14.41 25.65
N LEU A 3 3.08 13.05 25.71
CA LEU A 3 2.49 12.20 24.67
C LEU A 3 0.98 12.41 24.50
N ARG A 4 0.29 12.79 25.56
CA ARG A 4 -1.13 13.13 25.54
C ARG A 4 -1.41 14.37 24.68
N GLN A 5 -0.55 15.40 24.77
CA GLN A 5 -0.66 16.61 23.95
C GLN A 5 -0.46 16.28 22.46
N LEU A 6 0.49 15.40 22.13
CA LEU A 6 0.68 14.92 20.76
C LEU A 6 -0.55 14.18 20.23
N LYS A 7 -1.16 13.29 21.03
CA LYS A 7 -2.43 12.61 20.66
C LYS A 7 -3.54 13.60 20.38
N TYR A 8 -3.64 14.63 21.19
CA TYR A 8 -4.65 15.67 21.04
C TYR A 8 -4.41 16.50 19.78
N PHE A 9 -3.17 16.90 19.54
CA PHE A 9 -2.78 17.63 18.35
C PHE A 9 -3.09 16.82 17.07
N VAL A 10 -2.64 15.56 16.98
CA VAL A 10 -2.90 14.68 15.85
C VAL A 10 -4.41 14.50 15.63
N GLY A 11 -5.19 14.25 16.68
CA GLY A 11 -6.64 14.09 16.57
C GLY A 11 -7.36 15.35 16.03
N VAL A 12 -6.91 16.55 16.43
CA VAL A 12 -7.47 17.81 15.89
C VAL A 12 -7.03 18.02 14.45
N ALA A 13 -5.77 17.70 14.12
CA ALA A 13 -5.22 17.84 12.77
C ALA A 13 -5.89 16.90 11.75
N GLU A 14 -6.29 15.71 12.17
CA GLU A 14 -7.00 14.74 11.30
C GLU A 14 -8.47 15.12 11.07
N ASP A 15 -9.15 15.60 12.10
CA ASP A 15 -10.56 15.97 11.99
C ASP A 15 -10.78 17.40 11.49
N LEU A 16 -9.73 18.25 11.49
CA LEU A 16 -9.77 19.69 11.23
C LEU A 16 -10.92 20.40 11.99
N HIS A 17 -11.25 19.86 13.18
CA HIS A 17 -12.39 20.31 13.96
C HIS A 17 -12.29 19.93 15.44
N PHE A 18 -12.05 20.89 16.33
CA PHE A 18 -11.92 20.65 17.78
C PHE A 18 -13.09 19.90 18.41
N GLY A 19 -14.34 20.22 18.03
CA GLY A 19 -15.53 19.55 18.59
C GLY A 19 -15.70 18.10 18.15
N LYS A 20 -15.25 17.72 16.94
CA LYS A 20 -15.23 16.32 16.50
C LYS A 20 -14.10 15.57 17.21
N ALA A 21 -12.90 16.13 17.21
CA ALA A 21 -11.74 15.54 17.86
C ALA A 21 -11.98 15.34 19.38
N SER A 22 -12.59 16.31 20.07
CA SER A 22 -12.87 16.17 21.51
C SER A 22 -13.80 14.98 21.82
N LYS A 23 -14.83 14.75 20.99
CA LYS A 23 -15.73 13.59 21.15
C LYS A 23 -14.98 12.27 20.93
N LYS A 24 -14.15 12.17 19.87
CA LYS A 24 -13.34 10.97 19.60
C LYS A 24 -12.32 10.68 20.69
N LEU A 25 -11.73 11.74 21.27
CA LEU A 25 -10.70 11.65 22.30
C LEU A 25 -11.28 11.55 23.72
N PHE A 26 -12.62 11.56 23.86
CA PHE A 26 -13.33 11.49 25.14
C PHE A 26 -12.91 12.57 26.14
N VAL A 27 -12.74 13.81 25.65
CA VAL A 27 -12.41 14.97 26.46
C VAL A 27 -13.32 16.15 26.14
N SER A 28 -13.41 17.12 27.06
CA SER A 28 -14.13 18.37 26.78
C SER A 28 -13.36 19.22 25.76
N GLN A 29 -14.08 19.93 24.89
CA GLN A 29 -13.45 20.81 23.90
C GLN A 29 -12.59 21.91 24.54
N PRO A 30 -12.99 22.55 25.67
CA PRO A 30 -12.11 23.51 26.36
C PRO A 30 -10.80 22.90 26.85
N ALA A 31 -10.86 21.67 27.43
CA ALA A 31 -9.65 20.97 27.89
C ALA A 31 -8.72 20.62 26.71
N LEU A 32 -9.28 20.12 25.58
CA LEU A 32 -8.52 19.87 24.37
C LEU A 32 -7.83 21.13 23.85
N SER A 33 -8.56 22.24 23.75
CA SER A 33 -8.03 23.52 23.28
C SER A 33 -6.93 24.07 24.20
N GLN A 34 -7.08 23.90 25.53
CA GLN A 34 -6.06 24.30 26.49
C GLN A 34 -4.78 23.49 26.35
N GLN A 35 -4.87 22.17 26.14
CA GLN A 35 -3.68 21.30 25.95
C GLN A 35 -2.94 21.62 24.65
N ILE A 36 -3.66 21.92 23.58
CA ILE A 36 -3.05 22.38 22.33
C ILE A 36 -2.33 23.72 22.56
N LYS A 37 -2.96 24.65 23.25
CA LYS A 37 -2.33 25.96 23.57
C LYS A 37 -1.06 25.80 24.42
N LEU A 38 -1.04 24.88 25.36
CA LEU A 38 0.15 24.57 26.15
C LEU A 38 1.28 23.99 25.27
N LEU A 39 0.94 23.10 24.34
CA LEU A 39 1.88 22.55 23.37
C LEU A 39 2.45 23.67 22.46
N GLU A 40 1.61 24.52 21.89
CA GLU A 40 2.02 25.66 21.05
C GLU A 40 2.94 26.64 21.83
N ASN A 41 2.62 26.91 23.08
CA ASN A 41 3.45 27.77 23.94
C ASN A 41 4.84 27.14 24.21
N GLU A 42 4.90 25.85 24.43
CA GLU A 42 6.16 25.11 24.64
C GLU A 42 7.02 25.07 23.38
N LEU A 43 6.39 24.92 22.19
CA LEU A 43 7.07 24.94 20.91
C LEU A 43 7.43 26.34 20.42
N GLY A 44 6.86 27.37 21.04
CA GLY A 44 7.06 28.80 20.67
C GLY A 44 6.41 29.18 19.34
N THR A 45 5.51 28.36 18.81
CA THR A 45 4.83 28.62 17.52
C THR A 45 3.39 28.10 17.53
N GLU A 46 2.52 28.73 16.74
CA GLU A 46 1.14 28.24 16.54
C GLU A 46 1.14 27.09 15.53
N LEU A 47 0.46 26.00 15.85
CA LEU A 47 0.28 24.84 14.99
C LEU A 47 -1.02 24.91 14.17
N PHE A 48 -1.99 25.69 14.64
CA PHE A 48 -3.26 25.93 13.97
C PHE A 48 -3.49 27.41 13.69
N VAL A 49 -4.02 27.73 12.52
CA VAL A 49 -4.42 29.09 12.16
C VAL A 49 -5.63 29.49 12.99
N ARG A 50 -5.48 30.51 13.85
CA ARG A 50 -6.58 31.08 14.63
C ARG A 50 -7.31 32.13 13.81
N SER A 51 -8.32 31.72 13.05
CA SER A 51 -9.18 32.68 12.36
C SER A 51 -10.01 33.49 13.41
N LYS A 52 -9.84 34.81 13.44
CA LYS A 52 -10.67 35.74 14.23
C LYS A 52 -12.10 35.90 13.67
N ARG A 53 -12.41 35.30 12.51
CA ARG A 53 -13.74 35.38 11.88
C ARG A 53 -14.63 34.22 12.38
N ILE A 54 -15.62 34.59 13.17
CA ILE A 54 -16.58 33.72 13.90
C ILE A 54 -17.36 32.73 13.03
N GLN A 55 -17.23 32.73 11.70
CA GLN A 55 -18.04 31.88 10.80
C GLN A 55 -17.34 30.66 10.23
N MET A 56 -16.02 30.45 10.42
CA MET A 56 -15.36 29.23 9.95
C MET A 56 -15.19 28.22 11.08
N ARG A 57 -16.03 27.19 11.10
CA ARG A 57 -15.94 26.01 12.01
C ARG A 57 -14.76 25.08 11.67
N GLN A 58 -14.05 25.33 10.58
CA GLN A 58 -12.90 24.54 10.15
C GLN A 58 -11.61 25.14 10.67
N VAL A 59 -10.74 24.27 11.17
CA VAL A 59 -9.40 24.58 11.65
C VAL A 59 -8.42 24.22 10.52
N VAL A 60 -7.40 25.06 10.30
CA VAL A 60 -6.38 24.84 9.28
C VAL A 60 -5.03 24.76 9.99
N LEU A 61 -4.17 23.85 9.59
CA LEU A 61 -2.79 23.77 10.07
C LEU A 61 -1.98 24.98 9.55
N THR A 62 -1.03 25.44 10.36
CA THR A 62 0.06 26.30 9.89
C THR A 62 1.11 25.43 9.19
N GLU A 63 2.06 26.05 8.48
CA GLU A 63 3.22 25.34 7.92
C GLU A 63 3.98 24.56 9.01
N ALA A 64 4.19 25.20 10.18
CA ALA A 64 4.77 24.53 11.34
C ALA A 64 3.90 23.35 11.83
N GLY A 65 2.56 23.49 11.78
CA GLY A 65 1.62 22.42 12.12
C GLY A 65 1.69 21.26 11.17
N GLU A 66 1.82 21.49 9.87
CA GLU A 66 1.97 20.43 8.87
C GLU A 66 3.28 19.65 9.07
N MET A 67 4.40 20.35 9.25
CA MET A 67 5.69 19.72 9.54
C MET A 67 5.65 18.94 10.86
N PHE A 68 5.08 19.53 11.91
CA PHE A 68 5.00 18.91 13.22
C PHE A 68 4.06 17.70 13.25
N LEU A 69 3.04 17.63 12.38
CA LEU A 69 2.09 16.52 12.33
C LEU A 69 2.80 15.18 11.98
N ALA A 70 3.73 15.22 11.03
CA ALA A 70 4.51 14.04 10.66
C ALA A 70 5.36 13.56 11.86
N GLU A 71 6.06 14.48 12.54
CA GLU A 71 6.92 14.14 13.68
C GLU A 71 6.12 13.71 14.91
N ALA A 72 4.98 14.34 15.18
CA ALA A 72 4.10 13.94 16.27
C ALA A 72 3.56 12.51 16.09
N LYS A 73 3.18 12.14 14.86
CA LYS A 73 2.79 10.76 14.50
C LYS A 73 3.93 9.78 14.74
N ASN A 74 5.15 10.12 14.30
CA ASN A 74 6.34 9.30 14.49
C ASN A 74 6.63 9.04 15.98
N ILE A 75 6.57 10.07 16.82
CA ILE A 75 6.81 9.94 18.27
C ILE A 75 5.76 9.05 18.94
N LEU A 76 4.48 9.23 18.61
CA LEU A 76 3.40 8.41 19.16
C LEU A 76 3.58 6.94 18.78
N GLN A 77 3.96 6.66 17.56
CA GLN A 77 4.21 5.31 17.05
C GLN A 77 5.43 4.66 17.72
N LEU A 78 6.52 5.40 17.91
CA LEU A 78 7.68 4.92 18.68
C LEU A 78 7.30 4.57 20.11
N SER A 79 6.47 5.38 20.74
CA SER A 79 5.95 5.10 22.09
C SER A 79 5.13 3.82 22.14
N GLU A 80 4.21 3.63 21.19
CA GLU A 80 3.41 2.39 21.10
C GLU A 80 4.26 1.16 20.81
N LYS A 81 5.30 1.29 19.98
CA LYS A 81 6.28 0.24 19.73
C LYS A 81 7.01 -0.15 21.01
N ALA A 82 7.49 0.81 21.79
CA ALA A 82 8.18 0.53 23.07
C ALA A 82 7.28 -0.25 24.03
N ILE A 83 6.01 0.13 24.13
CA ILE A 83 5.01 -0.58 24.95
C ILE A 83 4.80 -2.01 24.44
N ARG A 84 4.71 -2.21 23.10
CA ARG A 84 4.56 -3.55 22.50
C ARG A 84 5.75 -4.46 22.84
N ILE A 85 6.97 -3.95 22.68
CA ILE A 85 8.22 -4.73 22.98
C ILE A 85 8.20 -5.22 24.42
N VAL A 86 7.88 -4.36 25.38
CA VAL A 86 7.83 -4.74 26.80
C VAL A 86 6.73 -5.78 27.07
N ARG A 87 5.55 -5.60 26.47
CA ARG A 87 4.44 -6.57 26.60
C ARG A 87 4.77 -7.94 26.00
N GLN A 88 5.47 -7.98 24.87
CA GLN A 88 5.92 -9.24 24.24
C GLN A 88 6.89 -10.03 25.14
N ILE A 89 7.75 -9.34 25.88
CA ILE A 89 8.65 -9.99 26.86
C ILE A 89 7.85 -10.64 28.00
N SER A 90 6.80 -9.97 28.47
CA SER A 90 6.00 -10.43 29.62
C SER A 90 5.03 -11.57 29.28
N THR A 91 4.54 -11.66 28.03
CA THR A 91 3.51 -12.65 27.64
C THR A 91 4.06 -13.92 26.99
N ARG A 92 5.38 -14.04 26.78
CA ARG A 92 6.04 -15.10 25.98
C ARG A 92 5.47 -15.29 24.56
N GLN A 93 4.46 -14.54 24.16
CA GLN A 93 3.84 -14.63 22.85
C GLN A 93 4.52 -13.63 21.91
N LYS A 94 5.16 -14.13 20.88
CA LYS A 94 5.79 -13.29 19.85
C LYS A 94 4.73 -12.84 18.85
N VAL A 95 4.44 -11.55 18.80
CA VAL A 95 3.52 -10.95 17.83
C VAL A 95 4.34 -10.19 16.82
N VAL A 96 4.14 -10.48 15.54
CA VAL A 96 4.76 -9.80 14.41
C VAL A 96 3.67 -9.12 13.57
N THR A 97 3.83 -7.84 13.28
CA THR A 97 2.91 -7.09 12.42
C THR A 97 3.37 -7.17 10.97
N LEU A 98 2.48 -7.63 10.08
CA LEU A 98 2.70 -7.74 8.63
C LEU A 98 1.85 -6.71 7.89
N GLY A 99 2.48 -5.73 7.28
CA GLY A 99 1.82 -4.77 6.41
C GLY A 99 1.59 -5.33 5.02
N VAL A 100 0.42 -5.06 4.48
CA VAL A 100 0.02 -5.39 3.11
C VAL A 100 -0.64 -4.16 2.47
N PHE A 101 -0.65 -4.06 1.15
CA PHE A 101 -1.33 -2.95 0.46
C PHE A 101 -2.60 -3.43 -0.24
N LYS A 102 -3.57 -2.52 -0.43
CA LYS A 102 -4.92 -2.82 -0.95
C LYS A 102 -4.97 -3.59 -2.26
N LEU A 103 -4.00 -3.39 -3.14
CA LEU A 103 -3.94 -4.05 -4.46
C LEU A 103 -3.06 -5.31 -4.48
N ILE A 104 -2.60 -5.81 -3.33
CA ILE A 104 -1.98 -7.12 -3.28
C ILE A 104 -3.05 -8.19 -3.40
N LEU A 105 -2.77 -9.22 -4.18
CA LEU A 105 -3.72 -10.32 -4.38
C LEU A 105 -3.91 -11.11 -3.08
N PRO A 106 -5.16 -11.43 -2.67
CA PRO A 106 -5.44 -12.18 -1.44
C PRO A 106 -4.67 -13.51 -1.33
N GLU A 107 -4.48 -14.21 -2.44
CA GLU A 107 -3.76 -15.49 -2.51
C GLU A 107 -2.29 -15.32 -2.08
N ARG A 108 -1.69 -14.16 -2.37
CA ARG A 108 -0.32 -13.84 -1.94
C ARG A 108 -0.25 -13.66 -0.43
N ILE A 109 -1.26 -13.02 0.15
CA ILE A 109 -1.34 -12.83 1.61
C ILE A 109 -1.54 -14.18 2.29
N MET A 110 -2.50 -14.97 1.81
CA MET A 110 -2.82 -16.28 2.39
C MET A 110 -1.62 -17.22 2.33
N GLY A 111 -0.95 -17.33 1.18
CA GLY A 111 0.24 -18.16 1.05
C GLY A 111 1.37 -17.74 2.01
N MET A 112 1.55 -16.43 2.25
CA MET A 112 2.55 -15.96 3.21
C MET A 112 2.14 -16.29 4.66
N LEU A 113 0.87 -16.16 5.01
CA LEU A 113 0.37 -16.51 6.35
C LEU A 113 0.45 -18.02 6.61
N GLU A 114 0.10 -18.84 5.65
CA GLU A 114 0.24 -20.31 5.72
C GLU A 114 1.69 -20.70 5.90
N PHE A 115 2.60 -20.10 5.12
CA PHE A 115 4.03 -20.32 5.26
C PHE A 115 4.52 -19.95 6.68
N PHE A 116 4.13 -18.78 7.20
CA PHE A 116 4.52 -18.37 8.55
C PHE A 116 3.90 -19.26 9.62
N SER A 117 2.65 -19.67 9.48
CA SER A 117 1.99 -20.59 10.41
C SER A 117 2.70 -21.94 10.49
N ALA A 118 3.14 -22.47 9.35
CA ALA A 118 3.85 -23.75 9.28
C ALA A 118 5.26 -23.69 9.90
N HIS A 119 6.00 -22.59 9.66
CA HIS A 119 7.41 -22.48 10.10
C HIS A 119 7.56 -21.79 11.46
N PHE A 120 6.58 -21.02 11.91
CA PHE A 120 6.62 -20.21 13.13
C PHE A 120 5.31 -20.33 13.93
N PRO A 121 4.91 -21.55 14.37
CA PRO A 121 3.59 -21.78 15.00
C PRO A 121 3.39 -21.03 16.31
N THR A 122 4.47 -20.55 16.95
CA THR A 122 4.44 -19.78 18.21
C THR A 122 4.40 -18.28 17.99
N VAL A 123 4.39 -17.82 16.73
CA VAL A 123 4.35 -16.40 16.36
C VAL A 123 2.95 -16.04 15.88
N GLU A 124 2.30 -15.10 16.54
CA GLU A 124 1.06 -14.51 16.06
C GLU A 124 1.39 -13.45 15.01
N VAL A 125 0.85 -13.58 13.79
CA VAL A 125 1.00 -12.57 12.72
C VAL A 125 -0.25 -11.71 12.66
N LYS A 126 -0.11 -10.40 12.89
CA LYS A 126 -1.19 -9.41 12.76
C LYS A 126 -1.08 -8.66 11.45
N LEU A 127 -2.13 -8.69 10.65
CA LEU A 127 -2.19 -7.95 9.39
C LEU A 127 -2.55 -6.49 9.61
N VAL A 128 -1.89 -5.62 8.83
CA VAL A 128 -2.19 -4.19 8.73
C VAL A 128 -2.32 -3.85 7.24
N GLU A 129 -3.52 -3.50 6.81
CA GLU A 129 -3.75 -3.05 5.44
C GLU A 129 -3.42 -1.55 5.29
N LEU A 130 -2.65 -1.23 4.27
CA LEU A 130 -2.20 0.12 3.93
C LEU A 130 -2.66 0.50 2.51
N PRO A 131 -2.84 1.78 2.22
CA PRO A 131 -3.39 2.23 0.93
C PRO A 131 -2.58 1.79 -0.28
N ASN A 132 -1.24 1.81 -0.19
CA ASN A 132 -0.37 1.57 -1.34
C ASN A 132 0.99 0.97 -0.93
N PRO A 133 1.79 0.46 -1.89
CA PRO A 133 3.10 -0.15 -1.62
C PRO A 133 4.11 0.78 -0.96
N VAL A 134 4.06 2.08 -1.25
CA VAL A 134 4.99 3.08 -0.70
C VAL A 134 4.76 3.24 0.80
N GLN A 135 3.49 3.32 1.23
CA GLN A 135 3.16 3.41 2.65
C GLN A 135 3.56 2.16 3.42
N VAL A 136 3.49 0.96 2.81
CA VAL A 136 4.06 -0.25 3.44
C VAL A 136 5.55 -0.09 3.70
N GLN A 137 6.30 0.43 2.74
CA GLN A 137 7.74 0.67 2.90
C GLN A 137 8.03 1.70 3.99
N GLU A 138 7.30 2.81 4.01
CA GLU A 138 7.43 3.86 5.03
C GLU A 138 7.14 3.33 6.44
N PHE A 139 6.08 2.55 6.60
CA PHE A 139 5.70 1.98 7.89
C PHE A 139 6.74 0.98 8.41
N VAL A 140 7.37 0.19 7.54
CA VAL A 140 8.50 -0.67 7.94
C VAL A 140 9.74 0.17 8.25
N ALA A 141 10.09 1.16 7.42
CA ALA A 141 11.23 2.03 7.63
C ALA A 141 11.15 2.79 8.96
N ASN A 142 9.95 3.24 9.33
CA ASN A 142 9.66 3.91 10.60
C ASN A 142 9.38 2.94 11.75
N ALA A 143 9.51 1.62 11.51
CA ALA A 143 9.27 0.56 12.48
C ALA A 143 7.87 0.58 13.13
N GLN A 144 6.87 1.02 12.37
CA GLN A 144 5.45 0.99 12.75
C GLN A 144 4.86 -0.40 12.58
N ILE A 145 5.36 -1.14 11.59
CA ILE A 145 5.13 -2.56 11.35
C ILE A 145 6.47 -3.28 11.24
N ASP A 146 6.49 -4.58 11.48
CA ASP A 146 7.71 -5.36 11.57
C ASP A 146 8.15 -5.92 10.21
N LEU A 147 7.19 -6.39 9.43
CA LEU A 147 7.34 -6.92 8.08
C LEU A 147 6.39 -6.19 7.12
N GLY A 148 6.75 -6.11 5.86
CA GLY A 148 5.87 -5.58 4.82
C GLY A 148 5.91 -6.41 3.55
N MET A 149 4.75 -6.78 3.02
CA MET A 149 4.62 -7.30 1.66
C MET A 149 4.42 -6.11 0.73
N THR A 150 5.39 -5.87 -0.14
CA THR A 150 5.38 -4.74 -1.09
C THR A 150 5.93 -5.16 -2.44
N VAL A 151 6.18 -4.22 -3.32
CA VAL A 151 6.80 -4.44 -4.63
C VAL A 151 8.01 -3.53 -4.81
N LEU A 152 8.94 -3.91 -5.69
CA LEU A 152 10.05 -3.06 -6.09
C LEU A 152 9.57 -1.94 -7.03
N PRO A 153 10.29 -0.80 -7.12
CA PRO A 153 11.51 -0.47 -6.39
C PRO A 153 11.27 -0.06 -4.94
N LEU A 154 12.29 -0.19 -4.09
CA LEU A 154 12.25 0.38 -2.75
C LEU A 154 12.55 1.89 -2.83
N ILE A 155 11.63 2.69 -2.33
CA ILE A 155 11.77 4.15 -2.21
C ILE A 155 12.33 4.52 -0.84
N SER A 156 11.90 3.82 0.21
CA SER A 156 12.36 4.06 1.58
C SER A 156 13.74 3.44 1.83
N LYS A 157 14.63 4.19 2.49
CA LYS A 157 16.00 3.76 2.79
C LYS A 157 16.07 2.83 4.02
N GLY A 158 17.12 2.03 4.09
CA GLY A 158 17.42 1.18 5.25
C GLY A 158 16.53 -0.04 5.40
N LEU A 159 15.87 -0.45 4.34
CA LEU A 159 15.08 -1.67 4.28
C LEU A 159 15.87 -2.81 3.65
N HIS A 160 15.67 -4.00 4.20
CA HIS A 160 16.10 -5.26 3.59
C HIS A 160 14.92 -5.87 2.86
N ALA A 161 15.15 -6.37 1.65
CA ALA A 161 14.13 -7.00 0.82
C ALA A 161 14.47 -8.45 0.51
N VAL A 162 13.47 -9.30 0.58
CA VAL A 162 13.52 -10.69 0.12
C VAL A 162 12.46 -10.86 -0.94
N GLN A 163 12.87 -11.01 -2.20
CA GLN A 163 11.93 -11.28 -3.28
C GLN A 163 11.34 -12.69 -3.07
N TYR A 164 10.01 -12.80 -3.10
CA TYR A 164 9.32 -14.07 -2.91
C TYR A 164 8.47 -14.48 -4.12
N ALA A 165 8.12 -13.54 -5.00
CA ALA A 165 7.39 -13.81 -6.22
C ALA A 165 7.64 -12.73 -7.27
N GLU A 166 7.27 -13.05 -8.51
CA GLU A 166 7.18 -12.09 -9.61
C GLU A 166 5.92 -12.36 -10.43
N ALA A 167 5.47 -11.39 -11.18
CA ALA A 167 4.36 -11.52 -12.11
C ALA A 167 4.55 -10.60 -13.31
N ASP A 168 4.24 -11.12 -14.49
CA ASP A 168 4.12 -10.31 -15.70
C ASP A 168 2.81 -9.52 -15.69
N TYR A 169 2.75 -8.49 -16.52
CA TYR A 169 1.49 -7.84 -16.85
C TYR A 169 0.81 -8.52 -18.05
N THR A 170 -0.51 -8.58 -17.97
CA THR A 170 -1.40 -8.98 -19.07
C THR A 170 -2.44 -7.92 -19.30
N ILE A 171 -3.16 -7.99 -20.43
CA ILE A 171 -4.30 -7.10 -20.71
C ILE A 171 -5.58 -7.84 -20.35
N LEU A 172 -6.35 -7.25 -19.44
CA LEU A 172 -7.73 -7.66 -19.15
C LEU A 172 -8.68 -6.95 -20.13
N MET A 173 -9.53 -7.73 -20.74
CA MET A 173 -10.58 -7.24 -21.65
C MET A 173 -11.84 -8.07 -21.53
N LYS A 174 -12.94 -7.55 -22.04
CA LYS A 174 -14.17 -8.31 -22.18
C LYS A 174 -13.98 -9.39 -23.26
N ARG A 175 -14.60 -10.54 -23.10
CA ARG A 175 -14.43 -11.70 -23.99
C ARG A 175 -14.92 -11.46 -25.42
N ASP A 176 -15.79 -10.47 -25.65
CA ASP A 176 -16.26 -10.03 -26.97
C ASP A 176 -15.41 -8.90 -27.59
N HIS A 177 -14.30 -8.53 -26.98
CA HIS A 177 -13.36 -7.56 -27.51
C HIS A 177 -12.75 -8.06 -28.84
N PRO A 178 -12.52 -7.19 -29.84
CA PRO A 178 -11.96 -7.61 -31.15
C PRO A 178 -10.64 -8.40 -31.05
N LEU A 179 -9.81 -8.09 -30.06
CA LEU A 179 -8.51 -8.75 -29.82
C LEU A 179 -8.62 -10.01 -28.94
N ALA A 180 -9.78 -10.34 -28.38
CA ALA A 180 -9.95 -11.47 -27.46
C ALA A 180 -9.68 -12.84 -28.08
N GLY A 181 -9.80 -12.96 -29.41
CA GLY A 181 -9.51 -14.17 -30.16
C GLY A 181 -8.01 -14.43 -30.43
N GLN A 182 -7.14 -13.46 -30.19
CA GLN A 182 -5.70 -13.61 -30.39
C GLN A 182 -5.06 -14.38 -29.21
N ASP A 183 -3.92 -15.05 -29.44
CA ASP A 183 -3.14 -15.71 -28.40
C ASP A 183 -2.41 -14.70 -27.51
N ALA A 184 -1.92 -13.61 -28.09
CA ALA A 184 -1.29 -12.49 -27.41
C ALA A 184 -1.64 -11.17 -28.12
N VAL A 185 -1.53 -10.06 -27.43
CA VAL A 185 -1.89 -8.73 -27.90
C VAL A 185 -0.65 -7.83 -27.93
N ARG A 186 -0.44 -7.11 -29.04
CA ARG A 186 0.60 -6.09 -29.11
C ARG A 186 0.06 -4.77 -28.54
N LEU A 187 0.90 -4.04 -27.79
CA LEU A 187 0.46 -2.81 -27.14
C LEU A 187 -0.10 -1.79 -28.13
N GLU A 188 0.49 -1.64 -29.31
CA GLU A 188 0.04 -0.69 -30.34
C GLU A 188 -1.36 -0.98 -30.87
N GLU A 189 -1.86 -2.21 -30.76
CA GLU A 189 -3.22 -2.57 -31.16
C GLU A 189 -4.29 -1.97 -30.24
N LEU A 190 -3.88 -1.61 -29.00
CA LEU A 190 -4.75 -1.02 -27.97
C LEU A 190 -4.78 0.52 -27.98
N ARG A 191 -4.16 1.16 -29.00
CA ARG A 191 -4.03 2.63 -29.08
C ARG A 191 -5.36 3.37 -29.04
N SER A 192 -6.42 2.77 -29.56
CA SER A 192 -7.76 3.37 -29.65
C SER A 192 -8.68 2.95 -28.49
N ASP A 193 -8.21 2.06 -27.63
CA ASP A 193 -9.01 1.60 -26.51
C ASP A 193 -9.06 2.61 -25.36
N LYS A 194 -10.18 2.60 -24.66
CA LYS A 194 -10.30 3.27 -23.37
C LYS A 194 -9.63 2.42 -22.32
N TRP A 195 -8.98 3.07 -21.35
CA TRP A 195 -8.26 2.38 -20.29
C TRP A 195 -8.94 2.60 -18.95
N ILE A 196 -8.83 1.60 -18.10
CA ILE A 196 -9.22 1.66 -16.69
C ILE A 196 -7.98 1.35 -15.87
N ASP A 197 -7.71 2.15 -14.85
CA ASP A 197 -6.49 2.04 -14.05
C ASP A 197 -6.79 2.25 -12.55
N HIS A 198 -5.83 1.91 -11.71
CA HIS A 198 -5.88 2.18 -10.28
C HIS A 198 -5.34 3.57 -9.90
N GLY A 199 -4.67 4.26 -10.82
CA GLY A 199 -4.12 5.60 -10.64
C GLY A 199 -2.70 5.63 -10.07
N ARG A 200 -2.10 6.82 -10.14
CA ARG A 200 -0.71 7.06 -9.71
C ARG A 200 -0.45 6.76 -8.24
N GLU A 201 -1.43 7.05 -7.39
CA GLU A 201 -1.28 6.91 -5.93
C GLU A 201 -1.22 5.45 -5.46
N THR A 202 -1.70 4.52 -6.28
CA THR A 202 -1.84 3.11 -5.91
C THR A 202 -0.78 2.21 -6.52
N GLY A 203 -0.07 2.66 -7.58
CA GLY A 203 0.85 1.81 -8.34
C GLY A 203 2.21 2.42 -8.60
N LEU A 204 3.27 1.76 -8.09
CA LEU A 204 4.66 2.12 -8.43
C LEU A 204 4.97 1.96 -9.93
N TYR A 205 4.17 1.18 -10.65
CA TYR A 205 4.38 0.85 -12.07
C TYR A 205 3.59 1.73 -13.04
N PHE A 206 2.79 2.69 -12.55
CA PHE A 206 1.96 3.54 -13.40
C PHE A 206 2.76 4.25 -14.49
N GLU A 207 3.87 4.90 -14.11
CA GLU A 207 4.72 5.63 -15.06
C GLU A 207 5.48 4.68 -16.00
N GLN A 208 5.92 3.53 -15.52
CA GLN A 208 6.61 2.53 -16.34
C GLN A 208 5.68 1.94 -17.41
N LEU A 209 4.42 1.65 -17.06
CA LEU A 209 3.42 1.18 -18.00
C LEU A 209 3.04 2.27 -19.03
N ASN A 210 2.97 3.52 -18.61
CA ASN A 210 2.76 4.64 -19.53
C ASN A 210 3.95 4.81 -20.49
N GLU A 211 5.17 4.66 -19.98
CA GLU A 211 6.37 4.73 -20.82
C GLU A 211 6.41 3.60 -21.85
N ALA A 212 6.05 2.38 -21.46
CA ALA A 212 5.95 1.25 -22.38
C ALA A 212 4.92 1.53 -23.51
N CYS A 213 3.80 2.15 -23.18
CA CYS A 213 2.80 2.56 -24.18
C CYS A 213 3.35 3.68 -25.10
N ARG A 214 4.12 4.64 -24.56
CA ARG A 214 4.77 5.69 -25.39
C ARG A 214 5.79 5.08 -26.36
N GLN A 215 6.56 4.08 -25.92
CA GLN A 215 7.47 3.31 -26.80
C GLN A 215 6.72 2.53 -27.89
N ALA A 216 5.48 2.12 -27.64
CA ALA A 216 4.57 1.53 -28.61
C ALA A 216 3.81 2.58 -29.44
N ASN A 217 4.29 3.85 -29.47
CA ASN A 217 3.77 4.97 -30.24
C ASN A 217 2.32 5.39 -29.92
N PHE A 218 1.89 5.29 -28.66
CA PHE A 218 0.64 5.88 -28.20
C PHE A 218 0.70 6.31 -26.73
N SER A 219 -0.18 7.23 -26.35
CA SER A 219 -0.35 7.64 -24.96
C SER A 219 -1.58 6.97 -24.36
N ARG A 220 -1.36 6.01 -23.46
CA ARG A 220 -2.44 5.43 -22.68
C ARG A 220 -3.07 6.45 -21.73
N GLU A 221 -2.25 7.35 -21.17
CA GLU A 221 -2.65 8.28 -20.13
C GLU A 221 -3.80 9.21 -20.58
N SER A 222 -3.79 9.65 -21.84
CA SER A 222 -4.88 10.46 -22.41
C SER A 222 -6.18 9.67 -22.63
N ASN A 223 -6.11 8.35 -22.63
CA ASN A 223 -7.23 7.44 -22.85
C ASN A 223 -7.72 6.75 -21.57
N ILE A 224 -7.15 7.08 -20.40
CA ILE A 224 -7.66 6.56 -19.12
C ILE A 224 -8.99 7.23 -18.82
N PHE A 225 -10.05 6.44 -18.90
CA PHE A 225 -11.43 6.91 -18.75
C PHE A 225 -11.92 6.85 -17.29
N HIS A 226 -11.40 5.90 -16.51
CA HIS A 226 -11.73 5.73 -15.09
C HIS A 226 -10.52 5.30 -14.27
N TYR A 227 -10.45 5.84 -13.05
CA TYR A 227 -9.60 5.33 -11.98
C TYR A 227 -10.46 4.59 -10.95
N VAL A 228 -10.03 3.41 -10.55
CA VAL A 228 -10.79 2.52 -9.65
C VAL A 228 -9.92 2.03 -8.47
N PRO A 229 -10.49 1.92 -7.26
CA PRO A 229 -9.72 1.61 -6.05
C PRO A 229 -9.46 0.12 -5.82
N SER A 230 -10.02 -0.79 -6.62
CA SER A 230 -9.91 -2.23 -6.41
C SER A 230 -10.02 -3.04 -7.70
N PHE A 231 -9.46 -4.26 -7.68
CA PHE A 231 -9.60 -5.19 -8.81
C PHE A 231 -11.05 -5.60 -9.07
N ASP A 232 -11.92 -5.68 -8.05
CA ASP A 232 -13.32 -6.05 -8.26
C ASP A 232 -14.09 -4.98 -9.02
N LEU A 233 -13.84 -3.69 -8.72
CA LEU A 233 -14.43 -2.61 -9.49
C LEU A 233 -13.83 -2.54 -10.90
N LEU A 234 -12.52 -2.78 -11.06
CA LEU A 234 -11.86 -2.86 -12.35
C LEU A 234 -12.50 -3.97 -13.21
N LYS A 235 -12.62 -5.19 -12.69
CA LYS A 235 -13.30 -6.31 -13.37
C LYS A 235 -14.74 -5.95 -13.76
N SER A 236 -15.46 -5.27 -12.87
CA SER A 236 -16.84 -4.84 -13.13
C SER A 236 -16.94 -3.84 -14.29
N MET A 237 -16.03 -2.87 -14.35
CA MET A 237 -15.98 -1.89 -15.43
C MET A 237 -15.63 -2.54 -16.78
N ILE A 238 -14.66 -3.47 -16.79
CA ILE A 238 -14.30 -4.22 -18.01
C ILE A 238 -15.47 -5.09 -18.47
N ARG A 239 -16.20 -5.77 -17.54
CA ARG A 239 -17.41 -6.54 -17.86
C ARG A 239 -18.49 -5.70 -18.56
N LEU A 240 -18.61 -4.44 -18.18
CA LEU A 240 -19.52 -3.46 -18.81
C LEU A 240 -19.00 -2.93 -20.16
N GLY A 241 -17.84 -3.40 -20.64
CA GLY A 241 -17.25 -2.94 -21.89
C GLY A 241 -16.75 -1.50 -21.85
N LYS A 242 -16.32 -1.02 -20.66
CA LYS A 242 -15.86 0.37 -20.50
C LYS A 242 -14.41 0.60 -20.91
N GLY A 243 -13.67 -0.47 -21.25
CA GLY A 243 -12.30 -0.38 -21.74
C GLY A 243 -11.50 -1.64 -21.46
N VAL A 244 -10.17 -1.48 -21.42
CA VAL A 244 -9.18 -2.52 -21.13
C VAL A 244 -8.31 -2.08 -19.93
N ALA A 245 -7.57 -3.03 -19.33
CA ALA A 245 -6.70 -2.71 -18.20
C ALA A 245 -5.45 -3.58 -18.19
N PHE A 246 -4.33 -3.04 -17.67
CA PHE A 246 -3.22 -3.85 -17.22
C PHE A 246 -3.58 -4.55 -15.91
N ILE A 247 -3.30 -5.84 -15.84
CA ILE A 247 -3.45 -6.63 -14.61
C ILE A 247 -2.25 -7.56 -14.43
N PRO A 248 -1.94 -7.97 -13.19
CA PRO A 248 -1.00 -9.07 -12.97
C PRO A 248 -1.49 -10.35 -13.65
N ALA A 249 -0.61 -11.08 -14.32
CA ALA A 249 -0.95 -12.35 -14.98
C ALA A 249 -1.48 -13.42 -14.00
N THR A 250 -1.21 -13.24 -12.71
CA THR A 250 -1.65 -14.11 -11.63
C THR A 250 -3.02 -13.76 -11.05
N LEU A 251 -3.70 -12.71 -11.57
CA LEU A 251 -5.05 -12.38 -11.13
C LEU A 251 -6.02 -13.51 -11.55
N ASP A 252 -6.72 -14.07 -10.56
CA ASP A 252 -7.69 -15.13 -10.82
C ASP A 252 -8.93 -14.58 -11.54
N LEU A 253 -9.25 -15.20 -12.69
CA LEU A 253 -10.42 -14.91 -13.50
C LEU A 253 -11.35 -16.11 -13.66
N THR A 254 -11.16 -17.18 -12.87
CA THR A 254 -11.94 -18.43 -13.00
C THR A 254 -13.45 -18.21 -12.80
N GLN A 255 -13.81 -17.25 -11.96
CA GLN A 255 -15.21 -16.88 -11.70
C GLN A 255 -15.72 -15.74 -12.61
N GLU A 256 -14.96 -15.38 -13.65
CA GLU A 256 -15.25 -14.24 -14.53
C GLU A 256 -15.47 -14.68 -15.98
N PRO A 257 -16.58 -15.37 -16.31
CA PRO A 257 -16.78 -15.97 -17.63
C PRO A 257 -16.84 -14.95 -18.78
N LEU A 258 -17.15 -13.69 -18.50
CA LEU A 258 -17.21 -12.61 -19.49
C LEU A 258 -15.89 -11.90 -19.71
N LEU A 259 -14.87 -12.22 -18.92
CA LEU A 259 -13.56 -11.60 -18.99
C LEU A 259 -12.52 -12.56 -19.55
N ILE A 260 -11.49 -12.00 -20.14
CA ILE A 260 -10.30 -12.72 -20.58
C ILE A 260 -9.06 -11.86 -20.39
N SER A 261 -7.96 -12.46 -19.94
CA SER A 261 -6.66 -11.82 -19.99
C SER A 261 -5.83 -12.36 -21.14
N LYS A 262 -5.03 -11.50 -21.74
CA LYS A 262 -4.13 -11.86 -22.85
C LYS A 262 -2.70 -11.45 -22.53
N PRO A 263 -1.73 -12.32 -22.80
CA PRO A 263 -0.32 -11.94 -22.76
C PRO A 263 -0.06 -10.76 -23.68
N ILE A 264 0.95 -9.98 -23.34
CA ILE A 264 1.38 -8.84 -24.14
C ILE A 264 2.66 -9.20 -24.88
N THR A 265 2.76 -8.78 -26.14
CA THR A 265 3.98 -8.86 -26.95
C THR A 265 4.42 -7.50 -27.44
N ASN A 266 5.71 -7.38 -27.68
CA ASN A 266 6.30 -6.25 -28.38
C ASN A 266 5.97 -6.31 -29.89
N SER A 267 6.25 -5.25 -30.62
CA SER A 267 6.03 -5.16 -32.08
C SER A 267 6.78 -6.22 -32.88
N ASP A 268 7.89 -6.74 -32.36
CA ASP A 268 8.70 -7.83 -32.94
C ASP A 268 8.20 -9.23 -32.57
N GLY A 269 7.10 -9.34 -31.80
CA GLY A 269 6.52 -10.60 -31.34
C GLY A 269 7.19 -11.19 -30.09
N THR A 270 8.20 -10.54 -29.54
CA THR A 270 8.82 -10.99 -28.27
C THR A 270 7.89 -10.72 -27.08
N PRO A 271 7.94 -11.54 -26.01
CA PRO A 271 7.16 -11.29 -24.81
C PRO A 271 7.45 -9.91 -24.18
N PHE A 272 6.42 -9.21 -23.75
CA PHE A 272 6.55 -7.97 -23.01
C PHE A 272 7.15 -8.22 -21.63
N LYS A 273 8.37 -7.74 -21.41
CA LYS A 273 9.12 -7.85 -20.15
C LYS A 273 9.66 -6.52 -19.64
N GLN A 274 9.23 -5.40 -20.23
CA GLN A 274 9.68 -4.08 -19.83
C GLN A 274 9.21 -3.70 -18.42
N VAL A 275 8.09 -4.26 -17.98
CA VAL A 275 7.55 -4.04 -16.64
C VAL A 275 7.17 -5.38 -16.03
N VAL A 276 7.85 -5.76 -14.94
CA VAL A 276 7.58 -6.98 -14.17
C VAL A 276 7.27 -6.58 -12.74
N ILE A 277 6.25 -7.18 -12.14
CA ILE A 277 5.90 -6.94 -10.74
C ILE A 277 6.77 -7.84 -9.88
N GLU A 278 7.74 -7.26 -9.20
CA GLU A 278 8.61 -8.00 -8.28
C GLU A 278 8.07 -7.85 -6.84
N HIS A 279 7.45 -8.91 -6.34
CA HIS A 279 6.94 -8.95 -4.98
C HIS A 279 8.04 -9.25 -3.97
N VAL A 280 8.17 -8.40 -2.97
CA VAL A 280 9.19 -8.50 -1.92
C VAL A 280 8.58 -8.45 -0.53
N LEU A 281 9.13 -9.26 0.37
CA LEU A 281 8.97 -9.12 1.80
C LEU A 281 10.07 -8.21 2.31
N ILE A 282 9.70 -7.12 2.97
CA ILE A 282 10.65 -6.14 3.50
C ILE A 282 10.65 -6.13 5.02
N HIS A 283 11.81 -5.82 5.59
CA HIS A 283 11.99 -5.59 7.02
C HIS A 283 13.10 -4.59 7.28
N LYS A 284 13.10 -4.03 8.49
CA LYS A 284 14.23 -3.26 9.03
C LYS A 284 14.91 -4.12 10.07
N SER A 285 16.25 -4.26 9.97
CA SER A 285 17.03 -5.04 10.95
C SER A 285 16.87 -4.48 12.36
N SER A 286 16.07 -5.12 13.21
CA SER A 286 15.90 -4.71 14.60
C SER A 286 15.41 -5.82 15.54
N GLN A 287 14.86 -6.91 15.03
CA GLN A 287 14.31 -8.00 15.84
C GLN A 287 14.76 -9.35 15.28
N PRO A 288 15.39 -10.22 16.09
CA PRO A 288 15.89 -11.52 15.63
C PRO A 288 14.82 -12.41 15.00
N ILE A 289 13.57 -12.36 15.50
CA ILE A 289 12.47 -13.16 14.96
C ILE A 289 12.08 -12.68 13.55
N VAL A 290 12.05 -11.38 13.32
CA VAL A 290 11.70 -10.79 12.02
C VAL A 290 12.76 -11.13 10.97
N GLU A 291 14.04 -11.03 11.33
CA GLU A 291 15.14 -11.44 10.47
C GLU A 291 15.09 -12.94 10.15
N LEU A 292 14.79 -13.78 11.15
CA LEU A 292 14.65 -15.21 10.95
C LEU A 292 13.49 -15.52 9.98
N MET A 293 12.33 -14.90 10.17
CA MET A 293 11.18 -15.05 9.27
C MET A 293 11.53 -14.67 7.84
N ALA A 294 12.19 -13.52 7.64
CA ALA A 294 12.61 -13.07 6.31
C ALA A 294 13.64 -14.02 5.66
N ARG A 295 14.62 -14.51 6.43
CA ARG A 295 15.61 -15.49 5.95
C ARG A 295 14.95 -16.81 5.56
N THR A 296 13.96 -17.28 6.32
CA THR A 296 13.24 -18.53 6.02
C THR A 296 12.46 -18.40 4.72
N VAL A 297 11.82 -17.26 4.46
CA VAL A 297 11.18 -16.96 3.16
C VAL A 297 12.20 -17.03 2.02
N LYS A 298 13.40 -16.47 2.19
CA LYS A 298 14.47 -16.54 1.18
C LYS A 298 14.91 -17.99 0.89
N GLN A 299 15.03 -18.80 1.92
CA GLN A 299 15.43 -20.23 1.77
C GLN A 299 14.34 -21.07 1.11
N GLY A 300 13.07 -20.84 1.44
CA GLY A 300 11.93 -21.53 0.84
C GLY A 300 11.81 -21.31 -0.68
N ARG A 301 12.31 -20.19 -1.20
CA ARG A 301 12.36 -19.92 -2.66
C ARG A 301 13.34 -20.84 -3.42
N HIS A 302 14.39 -21.31 -2.76
CA HIS A 302 15.43 -22.17 -3.37
C HIS A 302 15.14 -23.67 -3.21
N GLY A 303 14.20 -24.04 -2.35
CA GLY A 303 13.70 -25.43 -2.27
C GLY A 303 12.54 -25.61 -3.22
N THR A 304 12.60 -26.67 -4.02
CA THR A 304 11.51 -27.13 -4.91
C THR A 304 10.29 -27.59 -4.09
N ASN A 305 9.64 -26.68 -3.36
CA ASN A 305 8.43 -26.98 -2.62
C ASN A 305 7.24 -26.31 -3.32
N PRO A 306 6.28 -27.10 -3.85
CA PRO A 306 5.16 -26.61 -4.66
C PRO A 306 4.09 -25.83 -3.89
N GLN A 307 4.34 -25.45 -2.63
CA GLN A 307 3.37 -24.74 -1.78
C GLN A 307 3.53 -23.20 -1.76
N TYR A 308 4.44 -22.62 -2.53
CA TYR A 308 4.32 -21.20 -2.83
C TYR A 308 3.33 -21.05 -4.00
N PRO A 309 2.22 -20.32 -3.84
CA PRO A 309 1.31 -20.03 -4.96
C PRO A 309 2.00 -19.05 -5.92
N GLY A 310 2.79 -19.57 -6.82
CA GLY A 310 3.60 -18.87 -7.80
C GLY A 310 3.72 -19.66 -9.09
N LYS A 311 2.61 -20.21 -9.58
CA LYS A 311 2.46 -20.62 -10.99
C LYS A 311 1.12 -20.13 -11.50
#